data_1439951a52c59eab5a3f3c828269afe6
#
_entry.id   1439951a52c59eab5a3f3c828269afe6
#
_cell.length_a   1.000
_cell.length_b   1.000
_cell.length_c   1.000
_cell.angle_alpha   90.00
_cell.angle_beta   90.00
_cell.angle_gamma   90.00
#
_symmetry.space_group_name_H-M   'P 1'
#
loop_
_entity.id
_entity.type
_entity.pdbx_description
1 polymer ?
#
loop_
_entity_poly.entity_id
_entity_poly.type
_entity_poly.pdbx_seq_one_letter_code
_entity_poly.pdbx_strand_id
1 'polypeptide(L)'
;MVLSEEIRPARLTVFKVNATVSLYPRQIAGEKEMAAEKILRIDSKDNVLVALTGLAAGEPITFAGEQYIPPSEIPAKHKFAVRDLPAGEEVIMYGGVVGLVRQPIPRGGLLSTRNVQHDASGFGPKVGEYAWSAPDVAGWSSRTFDGYHRADGQVGTRNYWLVIPLVFCENRNVEALRDAFEEELGYGRPKLYRQQVRQLIAQHHQGPEPVPGDDFSRPNRVFPNLDGVRFLVHEGGCGGTRQDSKALCGLLAGYIHHPNVAGATVLSLGCQNAQPSILMDALRERDPGLRKPVLMYEQQQSGTESAMLSDAIRATFEGLVEANRLARKPALLNKLTVALKCGGSDGFSGISANPALGHVSDMLAALGAKSILSEFPELCGMEQSLINRCVDAAHADRFIQLMRDYAARAKAVHSGFEMNPSPGNIKDGLITDAMKSAGAARKGGTSPVTAVLDYPEYDNTPGLALLCTPGNDVECVTAQVGAGANVVLFTTGLGTPTGNPIAPVIKVSTNSSLAERMSDIIDIDTGAVIRGETTIEKVGESILDLIIQVASGKVRTKAEQLDQNDFIPWKRGVSL
;
A
#
# COMPACT_ATOMS: atom_id res chain seq x y z
N MET A 1 43.70 17.30 -33.59
CA MET A 1 44.53 16.38 -32.79
C MET A 1 43.75 16.09 -31.54
N VAL A 2 43.06 14.94 -31.56
CA VAL A 2 42.06 14.52 -30.57
C VAL A 2 42.80 13.73 -29.49
N LEU A 3 42.67 14.09 -28.25
CA LEU A 3 43.05 13.24 -27.11
C LEU A 3 41.78 12.78 -26.42
N SER A 4 41.50 11.51 -26.57
CA SER A 4 40.50 10.76 -25.79
C SER A 4 41.11 10.35 -24.45
N GLU A 5 40.60 10.86 -23.34
CA GLU A 5 40.88 10.32 -22.02
C GLU A 5 39.73 9.43 -21.57
N GLU A 6 40.05 8.17 -21.33
CA GLU A 6 39.17 7.16 -20.73
C GLU A 6 38.93 7.47 -19.25
N ILE A 7 37.67 7.70 -18.89
CA ILE A 7 37.24 7.80 -17.49
C ILE A 7 37.11 6.38 -16.90
N ARG A 8 38.02 6.02 -16.01
CA ARG A 8 37.90 4.79 -15.19
C ARG A 8 36.86 5.00 -14.09
N PRO A 9 36.00 4.01 -13.80
CA PRO A 9 35.04 4.12 -12.70
C PRO A 9 35.74 4.04 -11.34
N ALA A 10 35.45 4.99 -10.46
CA ALA A 10 35.91 5.00 -9.08
C ALA A 10 35.28 3.84 -8.28
N ARG A 11 36.11 3.08 -7.55
CA ARG A 11 35.67 2.03 -6.63
C ARG A 11 34.92 2.65 -5.45
N LEU A 12 33.63 2.33 -5.31
CA LEU A 12 32.87 2.60 -4.09
C LEU A 12 33.40 1.72 -2.94
N THR A 13 33.91 2.37 -1.90
CA THR A 13 34.19 1.71 -0.63
C THR A 13 32.92 1.62 0.18
N VAL A 14 32.36 0.43 0.29
CA VAL A 14 31.15 0.15 1.09
C VAL A 14 31.54 0.08 2.56
N PHE A 15 31.11 1.04 3.36
CA PHE A 15 31.17 0.94 4.81
C PHE A 15 30.08 -0.01 5.31
N LYS A 16 30.50 -1.14 5.90
CA LYS A 16 29.60 -2.06 6.60
C LYS A 16 29.15 -1.45 7.92
N VAL A 17 27.88 -1.08 8.02
CA VAL A 17 27.23 -0.87 9.31
C VAL A 17 26.67 -2.22 9.77
N ASN A 18 27.34 -2.82 10.75
CA ASN A 18 26.89 -4.05 11.39
C ASN A 18 25.81 -3.74 12.43
N ALA A 19 24.56 -3.99 12.10
CA ALA A 19 23.51 -4.33 13.08
C ALA A 19 22.37 -5.06 12.35
N THR A 20 22.61 -6.29 11.93
CA THR A 20 21.56 -7.22 11.47
C THR A 20 21.18 -8.11 12.65
N VAL A 21 20.06 -7.84 13.29
CA VAL A 21 19.36 -8.85 14.08
C VAL A 21 18.71 -9.81 13.08
N SER A 22 19.36 -10.94 12.84
CA SER A 22 18.81 -12.02 12.03
C SER A 22 17.67 -12.69 12.79
N LEU A 23 16.44 -12.55 12.30
CA LEU A 23 15.23 -13.19 12.81
C LEU A 23 15.01 -14.62 12.25
N TYR A 24 16.01 -15.24 11.67
CA TYR A 24 15.92 -16.62 11.18
C TYR A 24 16.60 -17.60 12.14
N PRO A 25 15.94 -18.67 12.59
CA PRO A 25 16.59 -19.75 13.33
C PRO A 25 17.59 -20.49 12.43
N ARG A 26 18.75 -20.82 12.99
CA ARG A 26 19.80 -21.63 12.33
C ARG A 26 19.22 -22.97 11.88
N GLN A 27 19.54 -23.36 10.65
CA GLN A 27 19.26 -24.66 10.06
C GLN A 27 19.61 -25.81 11.00
N ILE A 28 18.63 -26.69 11.23
CA ILE A 28 18.86 -28.05 11.73
C ILE A 28 19.19 -28.90 10.50
N ALA A 29 20.42 -29.41 10.44
CA ALA A 29 20.86 -30.30 9.37
C ALA A 29 20.10 -31.63 9.43
N GLY A 30 19.46 -32.01 8.32
CA GLY A 30 18.95 -33.38 8.18
C GLY A 30 17.66 -33.58 7.39
N GLU A 31 17.24 -32.67 6.50
CA GLU A 31 16.18 -32.96 5.53
C GLU A 31 16.73 -33.06 4.11
N LYS A 32 16.37 -34.15 3.41
CA LYS A 32 16.69 -34.35 1.99
C LYS A 32 16.23 -33.11 1.20
N GLU A 33 17.13 -32.53 0.41
CA GLU A 33 16.78 -31.55 -0.63
C GLU A 33 15.71 -32.14 -1.54
N MET A 34 14.46 -31.75 -1.34
CA MET A 34 13.43 -31.90 -2.36
C MET A 34 13.79 -30.92 -3.47
N ALA A 35 14.02 -31.41 -4.69
CA ALA A 35 14.24 -30.57 -5.86
C ALA A 35 13.07 -29.57 -5.97
N ALA A 36 13.37 -28.27 -5.89
CA ALA A 36 12.35 -27.24 -6.01
C ALA A 36 11.55 -27.42 -7.31
N GLU A 37 10.23 -27.41 -7.25
CA GLU A 37 9.38 -27.49 -8.43
C GLU A 37 9.70 -26.32 -9.36
N LYS A 38 9.90 -26.58 -10.66
CA LYS A 38 10.18 -25.54 -11.67
C LYS A 38 8.92 -24.83 -12.16
N ILE A 39 7.76 -25.44 -11.97
CA ILE A 39 6.47 -24.99 -12.50
C ILE A 39 5.34 -25.24 -11.50
N LEU A 40 4.25 -24.45 -11.63
CA LEU A 40 3.10 -24.50 -10.73
C LEU A 40 1.79 -24.40 -11.51
N ARG A 41 0.78 -25.20 -11.15
CA ARG A 41 -0.63 -24.98 -11.47
C ARG A 41 -1.31 -24.41 -10.24
N ILE A 42 -2.02 -23.28 -10.36
CA ILE A 42 -2.61 -22.58 -9.21
C ILE A 42 -3.97 -23.13 -8.85
N ASP A 43 -4.80 -23.45 -9.85
CA ASP A 43 -6.12 -24.08 -9.68
C ASP A 43 -6.24 -25.28 -10.63
N SER A 44 -6.99 -26.28 -10.23
CA SER A 44 -7.20 -27.49 -11.04
C SER A 44 -7.87 -27.23 -12.39
N LYS A 45 -8.63 -26.14 -12.52
CA LYS A 45 -9.30 -25.71 -13.75
C LYS A 45 -8.37 -24.97 -14.71
N ASP A 46 -7.18 -24.55 -14.24
CA ASP A 46 -6.28 -23.74 -15.07
C ASP A 46 -5.79 -24.51 -16.29
N ASN A 47 -5.86 -23.88 -17.47
CA ASN A 47 -5.30 -24.39 -18.71
C ASN A 47 -3.91 -23.82 -19.00
N VAL A 48 -3.30 -23.18 -18.02
CA VAL A 48 -1.94 -22.64 -18.03
C VAL A 48 -1.16 -23.07 -16.80
N LEU A 49 0.18 -23.11 -16.93
CA LEU A 49 1.15 -23.31 -15.85
C LEU A 49 2.00 -22.06 -15.70
N VAL A 50 2.50 -21.82 -14.50
CA VAL A 50 3.42 -20.74 -14.18
C VAL A 50 4.85 -21.26 -14.08
N ALA A 51 5.78 -20.63 -14.76
CA ALA A 51 7.20 -20.91 -14.63
C ALA A 51 7.74 -20.26 -13.35
N LEU A 52 8.17 -21.05 -12.37
CA LEU A 52 8.77 -20.57 -11.12
C LEU A 52 10.25 -20.19 -11.32
N THR A 53 10.89 -20.78 -12.33
CA THR A 53 12.25 -20.48 -12.79
C THR A 53 12.25 -20.28 -14.30
N GLY A 54 13.32 -19.77 -14.91
CA GLY A 54 13.49 -19.77 -16.35
C GLY A 54 13.52 -21.19 -16.91
N LEU A 55 12.80 -21.45 -18.00
CA LEU A 55 12.72 -22.75 -18.68
C LEU A 55 13.35 -22.63 -20.07
N ALA A 56 14.31 -23.50 -20.38
CA ALA A 56 14.98 -23.49 -21.66
C ALA A 56 14.11 -24.10 -22.79
N ALA A 57 14.26 -23.59 -24.02
CA ALA A 57 13.60 -24.17 -25.18
C ALA A 57 14.06 -25.62 -25.39
N GLY A 58 13.11 -26.52 -25.66
CA GLY A 58 13.37 -27.94 -25.93
C GLY A 58 13.72 -28.80 -24.69
N GLU A 59 13.88 -28.19 -23.50
CA GLU A 59 14.14 -28.94 -22.25
C GLU A 59 12.84 -29.57 -21.72
N PRO A 60 12.75 -30.90 -21.54
CA PRO A 60 11.58 -31.54 -21.02
C PRO A 60 11.42 -31.29 -19.51
N ILE A 61 10.21 -30.90 -19.09
CA ILE A 61 9.85 -30.63 -17.70
C ILE A 61 8.70 -31.56 -17.33
N THR A 62 8.81 -32.26 -16.20
CA THR A 62 7.74 -33.14 -15.71
C THR A 62 6.94 -32.46 -14.61
N PHE A 63 5.62 -32.49 -14.73
CA PHE A 63 4.68 -31.99 -13.73
C PHE A 63 3.44 -32.89 -13.65
N ALA A 64 3.07 -33.35 -12.47
CA ALA A 64 1.93 -34.23 -12.23
C ALA A 64 1.90 -35.49 -13.13
N GLY A 65 3.07 -36.04 -13.47
CA GLY A 65 3.22 -37.23 -14.34
C GLY A 65 3.17 -36.90 -15.84
N GLU A 66 2.96 -35.69 -16.25
CA GLU A 66 2.97 -35.24 -17.64
C GLU A 66 4.28 -34.52 -17.98
N GLN A 67 4.74 -34.70 -19.24
CA GLN A 67 5.93 -34.03 -19.75
C GLN A 67 5.55 -32.83 -20.63
N TYR A 68 6.19 -31.69 -20.41
CA TYR A 68 6.06 -30.46 -21.17
C TYR A 68 7.40 -30.12 -21.82
N ILE A 69 7.39 -29.77 -23.10
CA ILE A 69 8.59 -29.34 -23.86
C ILE A 69 8.32 -27.95 -24.39
N PRO A 70 8.87 -26.88 -23.78
CA PRO A 70 8.68 -25.51 -24.28
C PRO A 70 9.25 -25.36 -25.68
N PRO A 71 8.50 -24.86 -26.69
CA PRO A 71 9.03 -24.61 -28.03
C PRO A 71 9.95 -23.37 -28.09
N SER A 72 9.90 -22.51 -27.07
CA SER A 72 10.77 -21.35 -26.90
C SER A 72 11.12 -21.19 -25.42
N GLU A 73 12.11 -20.36 -25.12
CA GLU A 73 12.42 -19.99 -23.74
C GLU A 73 11.19 -19.36 -23.05
N ILE A 74 10.95 -19.76 -21.78
CA ILE A 74 9.90 -19.21 -20.92
C ILE A 74 10.59 -18.56 -19.72
N PRO A 75 10.57 -17.22 -19.61
CA PRO A 75 11.13 -16.56 -18.43
C PRO A 75 10.37 -16.94 -17.14
N ALA A 76 11.04 -16.88 -16.00
CA ALA A 76 10.36 -16.99 -14.70
C ALA A 76 9.19 -16.01 -14.60
N LYS A 77 8.14 -16.36 -13.84
CA LYS A 77 6.90 -15.58 -13.66
C LYS A 77 5.93 -15.65 -14.84
N HIS A 78 6.38 -16.11 -16.03
CA HIS A 78 5.54 -16.21 -17.21
C HIS A 78 4.71 -17.50 -17.21
N LYS A 79 3.70 -17.53 -18.07
CA LYS A 79 2.72 -18.61 -18.18
C LYS A 79 2.86 -19.30 -19.52
N PHE A 80 2.58 -20.60 -19.54
CA PHE A 80 2.58 -21.39 -20.75
C PHE A 80 1.40 -22.38 -20.78
N ALA A 81 1.00 -22.81 -21.95
CA ALA A 81 -0.20 -23.61 -22.17
C ALA A 81 -0.02 -25.08 -21.71
N VAL A 82 -1.03 -25.62 -21.01
CA VAL A 82 -1.08 -27.03 -20.59
C VAL A 82 -1.34 -27.96 -21.78
N ARG A 83 -2.09 -27.50 -22.76
CA ARG A 83 -2.47 -28.17 -24.00
C ARG A 83 -2.48 -27.18 -25.14
N ASP A 84 -2.76 -27.65 -26.36
CA ASP A 84 -3.00 -26.73 -27.47
C ASP A 84 -4.23 -25.86 -27.18
N LEU A 85 -4.11 -24.55 -27.35
CA LEU A 85 -5.16 -23.57 -27.17
C LEU A 85 -5.45 -22.91 -28.53
N PRO A 86 -6.57 -23.22 -29.21
CA PRO A 86 -6.94 -22.58 -30.46
C PRO A 86 -7.35 -21.12 -30.29
N ALA A 87 -7.31 -20.34 -31.36
CA ALA A 87 -7.81 -18.96 -31.34
C ALA A 87 -9.29 -18.93 -30.96
N GLY A 88 -9.67 -17.98 -30.11
CA GLY A 88 -11.03 -17.85 -29.57
C GLY A 88 -11.29 -18.65 -28.30
N GLU A 89 -10.31 -19.41 -27.81
CA GLU A 89 -10.45 -20.12 -26.53
C GLU A 89 -10.11 -19.20 -25.34
N GLU A 90 -10.84 -19.40 -24.23
CA GLU A 90 -10.59 -18.70 -22.95
C GLU A 90 -9.29 -19.18 -22.30
N VAL A 91 -8.51 -18.25 -21.79
CA VAL A 91 -7.37 -18.53 -20.91
C VAL A 91 -7.88 -18.57 -19.47
N ILE A 92 -7.75 -19.71 -18.83
CA ILE A 92 -8.18 -19.94 -17.45
C ILE A 92 -6.97 -19.94 -16.52
N MET A 93 -6.98 -19.08 -15.51
CA MET A 93 -5.98 -19.01 -14.44
C MET A 93 -6.66 -18.60 -13.13
N TYR A 94 -6.20 -19.12 -12.00
CA TYR A 94 -6.86 -18.94 -10.71
C TYR A 94 -8.31 -19.47 -10.68
N GLY A 95 -8.65 -20.40 -11.57
CA GLY A 95 -9.99 -20.97 -11.74
C GLY A 95 -10.99 -20.09 -12.49
N GLY A 96 -10.57 -18.94 -13.04
CA GLY A 96 -11.39 -17.96 -13.76
C GLY A 96 -10.79 -17.54 -15.11
N VAL A 97 -11.61 -16.86 -15.92
CA VAL A 97 -11.18 -16.31 -17.22
C VAL A 97 -10.25 -15.13 -17.00
N VAL A 98 -9.06 -15.18 -17.59
CA VAL A 98 -8.05 -14.11 -17.50
C VAL A 98 -7.62 -13.56 -18.85
N GLY A 99 -8.21 -14.06 -19.94
CA GLY A 99 -7.94 -13.61 -21.29
C GLY A 99 -8.54 -14.52 -22.34
N LEU A 100 -8.44 -14.08 -23.60
CA LEU A 100 -8.88 -14.81 -24.80
C LEU A 100 -7.70 -15.02 -25.74
N VAL A 101 -7.55 -16.23 -26.27
CA VAL A 101 -6.49 -16.57 -27.22
C VAL A 101 -6.75 -15.88 -28.57
N ARG A 102 -5.83 -15.07 -29.02
CA ARG A 102 -5.88 -14.40 -30.35
C ARG A 102 -5.25 -15.20 -31.46
N GLN A 103 -4.14 -15.88 -31.13
CA GLN A 103 -3.40 -16.73 -32.06
C GLN A 103 -3.18 -18.09 -31.39
N PRO A 104 -3.28 -19.22 -32.12
CA PRO A 104 -3.11 -20.54 -31.54
C PRO A 104 -1.81 -20.67 -30.74
N ILE A 105 -1.90 -21.27 -29.55
CA ILE A 105 -0.77 -21.49 -28.66
C ILE A 105 -0.59 -22.99 -28.52
N PRO A 106 0.54 -23.59 -28.94
CA PRO A 106 0.78 -25.01 -28.79
C PRO A 106 1.00 -25.37 -27.31
N ARG A 107 0.80 -26.65 -26.96
CA ARG A 107 1.17 -27.19 -25.64
C ARG A 107 2.62 -26.81 -25.28
N GLY A 108 2.86 -26.28 -24.09
CA GLY A 108 4.15 -25.75 -23.66
C GLY A 108 4.48 -24.37 -24.22
N GLY A 109 3.61 -23.79 -25.05
CA GLY A 109 3.82 -22.47 -25.69
C GLY A 109 3.63 -21.31 -24.71
N LEU A 110 4.52 -20.31 -24.80
CA LEU A 110 4.51 -19.09 -23.99
C LEU A 110 3.27 -18.24 -24.26
N LEU A 111 2.57 -17.82 -23.22
CA LEU A 111 1.52 -16.80 -23.28
C LEU A 111 2.16 -15.39 -23.26
N SER A 112 1.69 -14.52 -24.15
CA SER A 112 2.18 -13.15 -24.30
C SER A 112 1.07 -12.22 -24.83
N THR A 113 1.27 -10.92 -24.79
CA THR A 113 0.35 -9.92 -25.38
C THR A 113 0.17 -10.06 -26.90
N ARG A 114 0.99 -10.88 -27.59
CA ARG A 114 0.86 -11.16 -29.04
C ARG A 114 -0.24 -12.18 -29.31
N ASN A 115 -0.37 -13.20 -28.43
CA ASN A 115 -1.26 -14.35 -28.62
C ASN A 115 -2.44 -14.40 -27.64
N VAL A 116 -2.48 -13.54 -26.61
CA VAL A 116 -3.58 -13.39 -25.66
C VAL A 116 -4.02 -11.94 -25.60
N GLN A 117 -5.32 -11.69 -25.62
CA GLN A 117 -5.93 -10.38 -25.31
C GLN A 117 -6.65 -10.44 -23.97
N HIS A 118 -6.91 -9.26 -23.39
CA HIS A 118 -7.72 -9.15 -22.20
C HIS A 118 -9.14 -9.66 -22.46
N ASP A 119 -9.62 -10.48 -21.56
CA ASP A 119 -11.01 -10.88 -21.43
C ASP A 119 -11.26 -11.23 -19.95
N ALA A 120 -12.48 -11.05 -19.50
CA ALA A 120 -12.87 -11.29 -18.12
C ALA A 120 -14.33 -11.75 -18.04
N SER A 121 -14.63 -12.59 -17.06
CA SER A 121 -16.00 -13.02 -16.80
C SER A 121 -16.88 -11.82 -16.45
N GLY A 122 -18.09 -11.80 -17.02
CA GLY A 122 -19.11 -10.83 -16.62
C GLY A 122 -19.61 -11.09 -15.20
N PHE A 123 -20.25 -10.07 -14.60
CA PHE A 123 -20.81 -10.17 -13.26
C PHE A 123 -22.25 -9.67 -13.19
N GLY A 124 -23.00 -10.19 -12.21
CA GLY A 124 -24.41 -9.92 -11.97
C GLY A 124 -24.74 -9.90 -10.47
N PRO A 125 -26.04 -9.97 -10.13
CA PRO A 125 -26.49 -9.98 -8.73
C PRO A 125 -25.83 -11.08 -7.90
N LYS A 126 -25.84 -10.91 -6.57
CA LYS A 126 -25.39 -11.93 -5.60
C LYS A 126 -26.18 -13.22 -5.78
N VAL A 127 -25.44 -14.33 -5.83
CA VAL A 127 -26.04 -15.68 -5.98
C VAL A 127 -25.76 -16.49 -4.70
N GLY A 128 -26.83 -16.96 -4.07
CA GLY A 128 -26.76 -17.84 -2.90
C GLY A 128 -26.25 -17.16 -1.62
N GLU A 129 -26.13 -17.96 -0.58
CA GLU A 129 -25.48 -17.58 0.68
C GLU A 129 -24.00 -17.98 0.64
N TYR A 130 -23.17 -17.18 1.26
CA TYR A 130 -21.72 -17.45 1.34
C TYR A 130 -21.38 -18.04 2.70
N ALA A 131 -20.95 -19.31 2.69
CA ALA A 131 -20.44 -19.99 3.88
C ALA A 131 -18.93 -19.77 3.99
N TRP A 132 -18.49 -19.20 5.09
CA TRP A 132 -17.07 -18.97 5.37
C TRP A 132 -16.56 -19.87 6.49
N SER A 133 -15.41 -20.49 6.25
CA SER A 133 -14.66 -21.22 7.28
C SER A 133 -13.51 -20.33 7.76
N ALA A 134 -13.66 -19.77 8.95
CA ALA A 134 -12.62 -18.92 9.56
C ALA A 134 -11.36 -19.74 9.90
N PRO A 135 -10.15 -19.17 9.76
CA PRO A 135 -8.93 -19.79 10.26
C PRO A 135 -8.96 -19.90 11.79
N ASP A 136 -8.23 -20.88 12.34
CA ASP A 136 -8.02 -20.95 13.79
C ASP A 136 -7.12 -19.79 14.26
N VAL A 137 -7.67 -18.94 15.10
CA VAL A 137 -6.98 -17.80 15.71
C VAL A 137 -6.88 -17.87 17.24
N ALA A 138 -7.13 -19.05 17.83
CA ALA A 138 -7.12 -19.24 19.28
C ALA A 138 -5.81 -18.74 19.94
N GLY A 139 -4.66 -19.02 19.30
CA GLY A 139 -3.34 -18.54 19.76
C GLY A 139 -3.12 -17.03 19.66
N TRP A 140 -4.02 -16.30 18.95
CA TRP A 140 -3.90 -14.86 18.70
C TRP A 140 -4.92 -14.03 19.50
N SER A 141 -6.00 -14.63 19.98
CA SER A 141 -7.16 -13.96 20.58
C SER A 141 -6.84 -13.14 21.82
N SER A 142 -5.82 -13.53 22.61
CA SER A 142 -5.37 -12.82 23.81
C SER A 142 -4.17 -11.89 23.55
N ARG A 143 -3.63 -11.87 22.34
CA ARG A 143 -2.47 -11.03 22.00
C ARG A 143 -2.88 -9.57 21.90
N THR A 144 -1.95 -8.69 22.27
CA THR A 144 -2.15 -7.24 22.29
C THR A 144 -1.02 -6.53 21.55
N PHE A 145 -1.31 -5.32 21.10
CA PHE A 145 -0.30 -4.34 20.73
C PHE A 145 -0.35 -3.13 21.67
N ASP A 146 0.77 -2.44 21.83
CA ASP A 146 0.85 -1.23 22.65
C ASP A 146 0.47 -0.01 21.80
N GLY A 147 -0.73 0.55 22.00
CA GLY A 147 -1.29 1.63 21.19
C GLY A 147 -1.73 2.85 22.00
N TYR A 148 -2.10 3.92 21.30
CA TYR A 148 -2.60 5.16 21.86
C TYR A 148 -4.13 5.15 21.88
N HIS A 149 -4.73 4.99 23.06
CA HIS A 149 -6.18 4.95 23.23
C HIS A 149 -6.79 6.34 23.08
N ARG A 150 -7.76 6.48 22.19
CA ARG A 150 -8.49 7.72 21.94
C ARG A 150 -9.82 7.76 22.70
N ALA A 151 -10.37 8.96 22.88
CA ALA A 151 -11.61 9.17 23.63
C ALA A 151 -12.84 8.52 22.99
N ASP A 152 -12.82 8.28 21.68
CA ASP A 152 -13.85 7.61 20.88
C ASP A 152 -13.73 6.07 20.90
N GLY A 153 -12.77 5.53 21.65
CA GLY A 153 -12.52 4.09 21.79
C GLY A 153 -11.67 3.48 20.65
N GLN A 154 -11.20 4.26 19.70
CA GLN A 154 -10.20 3.85 18.73
C GLN A 154 -8.81 3.76 19.38
N VAL A 155 -7.90 3.03 18.74
CA VAL A 155 -6.52 2.88 19.21
C VAL A 155 -5.54 3.13 18.08
N GLY A 156 -4.70 4.16 18.23
CA GLY A 156 -3.66 4.50 17.27
C GLY A 156 -2.41 3.65 17.43
N THR A 157 -1.78 3.32 16.31
CA THR A 157 -0.44 2.69 16.25
C THR A 157 0.66 3.74 16.29
N ARG A 158 0.30 5.02 16.11
CA ARG A 158 1.17 6.21 16.15
C ARG A 158 0.43 7.36 16.84
N ASN A 159 1.18 8.45 17.11
CA ASN A 159 0.66 9.65 17.76
C ASN A 159 1.24 10.89 17.05
N TYR A 160 0.53 11.39 16.04
CA TYR A 160 0.93 12.54 15.24
C TYR A 160 0.06 13.75 15.49
N TRP A 161 0.61 14.94 15.24
CA TRP A 161 -0.15 16.16 15.01
C TRP A 161 -0.13 16.50 13.53
N LEU A 162 -1.25 16.96 12.97
CA LEU A 162 -1.33 17.35 11.57
C LEU A 162 -1.29 18.87 11.40
N VAL A 163 -0.65 19.31 10.32
CA VAL A 163 -0.77 20.67 9.78
C VAL A 163 -1.23 20.55 8.33
N ILE A 164 -2.41 21.09 8.02
CA ILE A 164 -3.14 20.79 6.76
C ILE A 164 -3.63 22.10 6.12
N PRO A 165 -3.40 22.33 4.82
CA PRO A 165 -4.08 23.39 4.09
C PRO A 165 -5.46 22.89 3.62
N LEU A 166 -6.49 23.76 3.59
CA LEU A 166 -7.75 23.48 2.89
C LEU A 166 -7.66 23.79 1.39
N VAL A 167 -6.63 24.51 0.99
CA VAL A 167 -6.40 24.89 -0.41
C VAL A 167 -4.92 25.01 -0.68
N PHE A 168 -4.50 24.63 -1.88
CA PHE A 168 -3.09 24.67 -2.29
C PHE A 168 -2.41 26.06 -2.15
N CYS A 169 -3.16 27.15 -2.10
CA CYS A 169 -2.61 28.50 -1.85
C CYS A 169 -1.92 28.60 -0.49
N GLU A 170 -2.32 27.77 0.47
CA GLU A 170 -1.73 27.72 1.83
C GLU A 170 -0.53 26.75 1.93
N ASN A 171 -0.18 26.01 0.88
CA ASN A 171 0.93 25.06 0.92
C ASN A 171 2.24 25.70 1.39
N ARG A 172 2.57 26.91 0.90
CA ARG A 172 3.78 27.63 1.31
C ARG A 172 3.78 27.94 2.82
N ASN A 173 2.64 28.28 3.38
CA ASN A 173 2.48 28.54 4.80
C ASN A 173 2.63 27.25 5.63
N VAL A 174 2.09 26.13 5.15
CA VAL A 174 2.31 24.80 5.74
C VAL A 174 3.79 24.41 5.71
N GLU A 175 4.51 24.70 4.62
CA GLU A 175 5.95 24.44 4.50
C GLU A 175 6.78 25.34 5.45
N ALA A 176 6.41 26.60 5.61
CA ALA A 176 7.05 27.49 6.60
C ALA A 176 6.87 26.96 8.04
N LEU A 177 5.68 26.43 8.37
CA LEU A 177 5.46 25.77 9.65
C LEU A 177 6.27 24.48 9.78
N ARG A 178 6.44 23.71 8.69
CA ARG A 178 7.29 22.50 8.68
C ARG A 178 8.73 22.84 9.05
N ASP A 179 9.31 23.82 8.38
CA ASP A 179 10.69 24.24 8.62
C ASP A 179 10.89 24.69 10.06
N ALA A 180 9.90 25.41 10.64
CA ALA A 180 9.94 25.85 12.02
C ALA A 180 9.85 24.70 13.05
N PHE A 181 9.03 23.68 12.79
CA PHE A 181 8.77 22.62 13.78
C PHE A 181 9.71 21.42 13.65
N GLU A 182 10.03 20.97 12.43
CA GLU A 182 10.73 19.68 12.26
C GLU A 182 12.15 19.73 12.85
N GLU A 183 12.92 20.79 12.62
CA GLU A 183 14.28 20.90 13.15
C GLU A 183 14.29 21.15 14.66
N GLU A 184 13.51 22.11 15.14
CA GLU A 184 13.52 22.55 16.54
C GLU A 184 12.96 21.47 17.51
N LEU A 185 11.99 20.67 17.06
CA LEU A 185 11.40 19.62 17.89
C LEU A 185 12.11 18.25 17.80
N GLY A 186 13.17 18.15 16.99
CA GLY A 186 13.93 16.93 16.82
C GLY A 186 13.25 15.87 15.95
N TYR A 187 12.36 16.25 15.02
CA TYR A 187 11.71 15.37 14.06
C TYR A 187 12.30 15.47 12.64
N GLY A 188 13.33 16.32 12.46
CA GLY A 188 13.96 16.54 11.16
C GLY A 188 14.51 15.26 10.53
N ARG A 189 14.61 15.28 9.20
CA ARG A 189 15.13 14.15 8.41
C ARG A 189 16.62 13.97 8.61
N PRO A 190 17.16 12.72 8.51
CA PRO A 190 18.59 12.48 8.43
C PRO A 190 19.21 13.29 7.28
N LYS A 191 20.29 14.06 7.55
CA LYS A 191 20.89 14.97 6.57
C LYS A 191 21.94 14.30 5.65
N LEU A 192 21.86 12.96 5.44
CA LEU A 192 22.84 12.16 4.68
C LEU A 192 23.18 12.76 3.30
N TYR A 193 22.16 13.04 2.49
CA TYR A 193 22.37 13.57 1.14
C TYR A 193 22.85 15.03 1.16
N ARG A 194 22.44 15.82 2.14
CA ARG A 194 22.94 17.19 2.35
C ARG A 194 24.43 17.19 2.67
N GLN A 195 24.90 16.24 3.49
CA GLN A 195 26.31 16.06 3.77
C GLN A 195 27.09 15.65 2.52
N GLN A 196 26.57 14.73 1.71
CA GLN A 196 27.19 14.35 0.44
C GLN A 196 27.39 15.54 -0.48
N VAL A 197 26.37 16.41 -0.60
CA VAL A 197 26.48 17.65 -1.39
C VAL A 197 27.51 18.61 -0.79
N ARG A 198 27.56 18.78 0.56
CA ARG A 198 28.60 19.61 1.22
C ARG A 198 30.01 19.07 0.94
N GLN A 199 30.20 17.75 0.99
CA GLN A 199 31.50 17.13 0.64
C GLN A 199 31.91 17.43 -0.81
N LEU A 200 30.96 17.32 -1.76
CA LEU A 200 31.22 17.65 -3.16
C LEU A 200 31.57 19.14 -3.34
N ILE A 201 30.89 20.05 -2.65
CA ILE A 201 31.19 21.49 -2.66
C ILE A 201 32.61 21.74 -2.11
N ALA A 202 32.96 21.13 -0.97
CA ALA A 202 34.29 21.27 -0.38
C ALA A 202 35.39 20.76 -1.32
N GLN A 203 35.21 19.62 -1.95
CA GLN A 203 36.13 19.08 -2.96
C GLN A 203 36.28 20.01 -4.17
N HIS A 204 35.20 20.67 -4.60
CA HIS A 204 35.23 21.60 -5.71
C HIS A 204 36.04 22.88 -5.39
N HIS A 205 35.98 23.37 -4.14
CA HIS A 205 36.60 24.67 -3.75
C HIS A 205 38.03 24.54 -3.21
N GLN A 206 38.39 23.46 -2.52
CA GLN A 206 39.65 23.39 -1.75
C GLN A 206 40.43 22.08 -1.86
N GLY A 207 39.95 21.13 -2.71
CA GLY A 207 40.57 19.79 -2.74
C GLY A 207 40.08 18.88 -1.60
N PRO A 208 40.72 17.70 -1.36
CA PRO A 208 40.18 16.64 -0.53
C PRO A 208 40.38 16.85 0.99
N GLU A 209 40.03 18.01 1.55
CA GLU A 209 39.99 18.14 3.00
C GLU A 209 38.71 17.46 3.59
N PRO A 210 38.85 16.76 4.73
CA PRO A 210 37.71 16.15 5.39
C PRO A 210 36.78 17.26 5.92
N VAL A 211 35.55 17.31 5.43
CA VAL A 211 34.51 18.14 6.08
C VAL A 211 34.24 17.51 7.45
N PRO A 212 34.30 18.28 8.56
CA PRO A 212 33.94 17.80 9.89
C PRO A 212 32.57 17.13 9.82
N GLY A 213 32.48 15.89 10.29
CA GLY A 213 31.22 15.15 10.30
C GLY A 213 30.19 15.89 11.15
N ASP A 214 29.07 16.28 10.56
CA ASP A 214 27.91 16.65 11.36
C ASP A 214 27.52 15.42 12.21
N ASP A 215 27.25 15.64 13.47
CA ASP A 215 26.74 14.60 14.36
C ASP A 215 25.42 14.07 13.78
N PHE A 216 25.38 12.80 13.36
CA PHE A 216 24.20 12.13 12.85
C PHE A 216 23.19 11.76 13.95
N SER A 217 23.49 12.11 15.22
CA SER A 217 22.55 11.96 16.29
C SER A 217 21.31 12.80 15.95
N ARG A 218 20.15 12.13 15.86
CA ARG A 218 18.89 12.88 15.82
C ARG A 218 18.83 13.72 17.09
N PRO A 219 18.50 15.02 16.99
CA PRO A 219 18.31 15.82 18.19
C PRO A 219 17.27 15.10 19.09
N ASN A 220 17.47 15.20 20.41
CA ASN A 220 16.53 14.63 21.35
C ASN A 220 15.13 15.22 21.09
N ARG A 221 14.14 14.35 20.92
CA ARG A 221 12.76 14.77 20.71
C ARG A 221 12.26 15.55 21.92
N VAL A 222 11.74 16.73 21.70
CA VAL A 222 11.11 17.54 22.75
C VAL A 222 9.89 16.84 23.33
N PHE A 223 9.13 16.11 22.48
CA PHE A 223 7.92 15.38 22.87
C PHE A 223 8.09 13.87 22.63
N PRO A 224 8.57 13.08 23.61
CA PRO A 224 8.91 11.67 23.43
C PRO A 224 7.72 10.76 23.13
N ASN A 225 6.49 11.12 23.54
CA ASN A 225 5.27 10.35 23.28
C ASN A 225 4.57 10.76 21.96
N LEU A 226 5.14 11.70 21.20
CA LEU A 226 4.69 12.02 19.85
C LEU A 226 5.61 11.37 18.82
N ASP A 227 5.03 10.79 17.78
CA ASP A 227 5.78 10.24 16.65
C ASP A 227 6.21 11.35 15.67
N GLY A 228 5.59 12.53 15.72
CA GLY A 228 5.98 13.73 14.99
C GLY A 228 4.84 14.70 14.69
N VAL A 229 5.19 15.78 14.02
CA VAL A 229 4.23 16.66 13.33
C VAL A 229 4.26 16.31 11.85
N ARG A 230 3.10 16.24 11.19
CA ARG A 230 2.97 15.88 9.78
C ARG A 230 2.30 17.00 9.00
N PHE A 231 2.91 17.36 7.89
CA PHE A 231 2.53 18.49 7.04
C PHE A 231 2.00 17.93 5.72
N LEU A 232 0.68 18.05 5.48
CA LEU A 232 0.02 17.49 4.30
C LEU A 232 -0.22 18.59 3.28
N VAL A 233 0.60 18.66 2.24
CA VAL A 233 0.40 19.56 1.11
C VAL A 233 -0.33 18.84 -0.02
N HIS A 234 -1.13 19.58 -0.81
CA HIS A 234 -1.90 19.03 -1.92
C HIS A 234 -2.26 20.10 -2.96
N GLU A 235 -2.79 19.67 -4.12
CA GLU A 235 -3.14 20.56 -5.24
C GLU A 235 -4.67 20.81 -5.36
N GLY A 236 -5.42 20.58 -4.29
CA GLY A 236 -6.88 20.70 -4.27
C GLY A 236 -7.39 21.93 -3.53
N GLY A 237 -8.71 21.98 -3.36
CA GLY A 237 -9.40 22.99 -2.54
C GLY A 237 -10.01 24.14 -3.33
N CYS A 238 -9.49 24.47 -4.51
CA CYS A 238 -10.01 25.48 -5.43
C CYS A 238 -9.81 25.04 -6.89
N GLY A 239 -10.47 25.71 -7.83
CA GLY A 239 -10.28 25.48 -9.27
C GLY A 239 -10.73 24.10 -9.78
N GLY A 240 -11.49 23.36 -9.01
CA GLY A 240 -12.06 22.07 -9.36
C GLY A 240 -13.58 22.04 -9.14
N THR A 241 -14.17 20.84 -9.31
CA THR A 241 -15.60 20.66 -9.06
C THR A 241 -15.94 20.77 -7.57
N ARG A 242 -17.20 21.10 -7.25
CA ARG A 242 -17.66 21.13 -5.84
C ARG A 242 -17.63 19.73 -5.22
N GLN A 243 -17.84 18.69 -6.03
CA GLN A 243 -17.70 17.29 -5.61
C GLN A 243 -16.28 16.96 -5.19
N ASP A 244 -15.25 17.40 -5.94
CA ASP A 244 -13.86 17.20 -5.58
C ASP A 244 -13.48 17.94 -4.29
N SER A 245 -13.99 19.17 -4.10
CA SER A 245 -13.77 19.93 -2.86
C SER A 245 -14.44 19.26 -1.65
N LYS A 246 -15.66 18.72 -1.82
CA LYS A 246 -16.33 17.93 -0.78
C LYS A 246 -15.58 16.62 -0.49
N ALA A 247 -15.10 15.92 -1.53
CA ALA A 247 -14.32 14.70 -1.38
C ALA A 247 -12.98 14.97 -0.66
N LEU A 248 -12.29 16.07 -0.99
CA LEU A 248 -11.09 16.51 -0.29
C LEU A 248 -11.36 16.77 1.20
N CYS A 249 -12.41 17.54 1.52
CA CYS A 249 -12.78 17.78 2.92
C CYS A 249 -13.13 16.48 3.66
N GLY A 250 -13.81 15.54 3.02
CA GLY A 250 -14.09 14.21 3.58
C GLY A 250 -12.83 13.40 3.83
N LEU A 251 -11.86 13.43 2.91
CA LEU A 251 -10.56 12.79 3.10
C LEU A 251 -9.78 13.42 4.27
N LEU A 252 -9.68 14.76 4.29
CA LEU A 252 -8.98 15.48 5.37
C LEU A 252 -9.67 15.25 6.72
N ALA A 253 -11.01 15.18 6.76
CA ALA A 253 -11.74 14.76 7.95
C ALA A 253 -11.35 13.35 8.39
N GLY A 254 -11.14 12.42 7.44
CA GLY A 254 -10.61 11.08 7.71
C GLY A 254 -9.25 11.10 8.37
N TYR A 255 -8.33 11.92 7.88
CA TYR A 255 -7.00 12.08 8.46
C TYR A 255 -7.03 12.72 9.86
N ILE A 256 -7.86 13.74 10.07
CA ILE A 256 -8.03 14.38 11.39
C ILE A 256 -8.66 13.39 12.40
N HIS A 257 -9.71 12.67 11.99
CA HIS A 257 -10.38 11.69 12.83
C HIS A 257 -9.52 10.45 13.11
N HIS A 258 -8.51 10.18 12.27
CA HIS A 258 -7.68 8.96 12.31
C HIS A 258 -7.12 8.67 13.71
N PRO A 259 -7.10 7.39 14.19
CA PRO A 259 -6.60 7.05 15.53
C PRO A 259 -5.11 7.38 15.73
N ASN A 260 -4.31 7.46 14.67
CA ASN A 260 -2.89 7.86 14.76
C ASN A 260 -2.70 9.38 14.91
N VAL A 261 -3.77 10.18 14.94
CA VAL A 261 -3.74 11.64 15.01
C VAL A 261 -4.29 12.13 16.34
N ALA A 262 -3.54 12.97 17.02
CA ALA A 262 -3.89 13.58 18.31
C ALA A 262 -4.66 14.89 18.15
N GLY A 263 -4.39 15.64 17.10
CA GLY A 263 -5.02 16.92 16.78
C GLY A 263 -4.51 17.48 15.45
N ALA A 264 -5.09 18.59 15.01
CA ALA A 264 -4.75 19.21 13.74
C ALA A 264 -4.77 20.73 13.80
N THR A 265 -3.87 21.34 13.02
CA THR A 265 -3.86 22.76 12.67
C THR A 265 -4.22 22.87 11.18
N VAL A 266 -5.27 23.61 10.87
CA VAL A 266 -5.83 23.72 9.53
C VAL A 266 -5.71 25.16 9.06
N LEU A 267 -5.06 25.37 7.90
CA LEU A 267 -4.93 26.68 7.27
C LEU A 267 -5.92 26.80 6.11
N SER A 268 -6.72 27.85 6.14
CA SER A 268 -7.72 28.20 5.15
C SER A 268 -7.41 29.57 4.58
N LEU A 269 -7.57 29.76 3.27
CA LEU A 269 -7.43 31.09 2.65
C LEU A 269 -8.68 31.97 2.90
N GLY A 270 -9.90 31.39 2.74
CA GLY A 270 -11.18 32.04 2.87
C GLY A 270 -12.08 31.94 1.62
N CYS A 271 -11.56 32.23 0.44
CA CYS A 271 -12.34 32.26 -0.83
C CYS A 271 -12.36 30.93 -1.61
N GLN A 272 -11.76 29.86 -1.08
CA GLN A 272 -11.68 28.55 -1.74
C GLN A 272 -13.01 27.77 -1.73
N ASN A 273 -13.13 26.74 -2.59
CA ASN A 273 -14.32 25.86 -2.62
C ASN A 273 -14.37 24.87 -1.43
N ALA A 274 -13.22 24.42 -0.92
CA ALA A 274 -13.12 23.57 0.26
C ALA A 274 -13.24 24.42 1.53
N GLN A 275 -14.46 24.71 1.94
CA GLN A 275 -14.75 25.60 3.07
C GLN A 275 -14.56 24.91 4.43
N PRO A 276 -14.15 25.67 5.48
CA PRO A 276 -14.09 25.16 6.85
C PRO A 276 -15.37 24.48 7.33
N SER A 277 -16.54 25.00 6.94
CA SER A 277 -17.85 24.41 7.28
C SER A 277 -17.99 22.99 6.70
N ILE A 278 -17.58 22.77 5.44
CA ILE A 278 -17.66 21.44 4.79
C ILE A 278 -16.74 20.44 5.52
N LEU A 279 -15.54 20.86 5.92
CA LEU A 279 -14.64 20.02 6.71
C LEU A 279 -15.25 19.66 8.06
N MET A 280 -15.80 20.66 8.77
CA MET A 280 -16.39 20.43 10.10
C MET A 280 -17.65 19.57 10.04
N ASP A 281 -18.45 19.67 8.98
CA ASP A 281 -19.60 18.79 8.75
C ASP A 281 -19.14 17.35 8.50
N ALA A 282 -18.14 17.14 7.65
CA ALA A 282 -17.55 15.81 7.41
C ALA A 282 -16.93 15.19 8.68
N LEU A 283 -16.36 16.01 9.58
CA LEU A 283 -15.87 15.55 10.88
C LEU A 283 -17.02 15.12 11.79
N ARG A 284 -18.12 15.91 11.86
CA ARG A 284 -19.30 15.58 12.67
C ARG A 284 -20.04 14.34 12.16
N GLU A 285 -20.07 14.12 10.84
CA GLU A 285 -20.63 12.90 10.25
C GLU A 285 -19.86 11.65 10.72
N ARG A 286 -18.52 11.74 10.85
CA ARG A 286 -17.66 10.64 11.31
C ARG A 286 -17.69 10.42 12.81
N ASP A 287 -17.69 11.50 13.57
CA ASP A 287 -17.70 11.50 15.03
C ASP A 287 -18.48 12.71 15.55
N PRO A 288 -19.80 12.55 15.84
CA PRO A 288 -20.60 13.63 16.44
C PRO A 288 -20.07 14.13 17.78
N GLY A 289 -19.28 13.31 18.48
CA GLY A 289 -18.67 13.62 19.78
C GLY A 289 -17.21 14.01 19.71
N LEU A 290 -16.69 14.46 18.57
CA LEU A 290 -15.29 14.76 18.32
C LEU A 290 -14.66 15.60 19.45
N ARG A 291 -13.65 15.03 20.11
CA ARG A 291 -12.91 15.69 21.21
C ARG A 291 -11.48 16.07 20.83
N LYS A 292 -11.03 15.67 19.64
CA LYS A 292 -9.69 16.05 19.14
C LYS A 292 -9.66 17.55 18.87
N PRO A 293 -8.60 18.27 19.28
CA PRO A 293 -8.43 19.68 18.94
C PRO A 293 -8.23 19.84 17.44
N VAL A 294 -8.99 20.77 16.85
CA VAL A 294 -8.88 21.21 15.46
C VAL A 294 -8.74 22.73 15.48
N LEU A 295 -7.49 23.20 15.30
CA LEU A 295 -7.16 24.62 15.28
C LEU A 295 -7.37 25.14 13.85
N MET A 296 -8.27 26.11 13.67
CA MET A 296 -8.65 26.62 12.35
C MET A 296 -8.20 28.07 12.20
N TYR A 297 -7.44 28.36 11.15
CA TYR A 297 -6.96 29.70 10.80
C TYR A 297 -7.40 30.05 9.39
N GLU A 298 -8.00 31.25 9.21
CA GLU A 298 -8.41 31.76 7.90
C GLU A 298 -7.63 33.04 7.57
N GLN A 299 -6.78 32.98 6.56
CA GLN A 299 -5.82 34.05 6.25
C GLN A 299 -6.50 35.35 5.92
N GLN A 300 -7.58 35.35 5.13
CA GLN A 300 -8.30 36.56 4.74
C GLN A 300 -8.98 37.27 5.92
N GLN A 301 -9.13 36.62 7.07
CA GLN A 301 -9.70 37.19 8.30
C GLN A 301 -8.66 37.45 9.40
N SER A 302 -7.47 36.86 9.31
CA SER A 302 -6.47 36.86 10.39
C SER A 302 -5.50 38.05 10.35
N GLY A 303 -5.66 39.00 9.46
CA GLY A 303 -4.78 40.15 9.31
C GLY A 303 -3.50 39.81 8.51
N THR A 304 -2.32 40.04 9.06
CA THR A 304 -1.07 39.70 8.35
C THR A 304 -0.75 38.22 8.43
N GLU A 305 -0.14 37.68 7.38
CA GLU A 305 0.33 36.28 7.35
C GLU A 305 1.23 35.96 8.55
N SER A 306 2.16 36.86 8.87
CA SER A 306 3.08 36.69 10.01
C SER A 306 2.34 36.58 11.35
N ALA A 307 1.27 37.35 11.58
CA ALA A 307 0.46 37.26 12.80
C ALA A 307 -0.27 35.93 12.87
N MET A 308 -0.92 35.53 11.77
CA MET A 308 -1.62 34.25 11.69
C MET A 308 -0.70 33.06 11.95
N LEU A 309 0.46 33.02 11.29
CA LEU A 309 1.42 31.92 11.47
C LEU A 309 2.01 31.90 12.88
N SER A 310 2.28 33.07 13.49
CA SER A 310 2.75 33.14 14.89
C SER A 310 1.72 32.58 15.88
N ASP A 311 0.44 32.90 15.69
CA ASP A 311 -0.64 32.36 16.52
C ASP A 311 -0.84 30.86 16.29
N ALA A 312 -0.77 30.41 15.02
CA ALA A 312 -0.84 28.99 14.67
C ALA A 312 0.32 28.19 15.30
N ILE A 313 1.55 28.70 15.28
CA ILE A 313 2.72 28.08 15.92
C ILE A 313 2.47 27.93 17.43
N ARG A 314 2.04 29.00 18.12
CA ARG A 314 1.81 28.97 19.56
C ARG A 314 0.74 27.96 19.95
N ALA A 315 -0.43 28.01 19.33
CA ALA A 315 -1.51 27.11 19.64
C ALA A 315 -1.21 25.67 19.25
N THR A 316 -0.49 25.45 18.14
CA THR A 316 0.00 24.11 17.77
C THR A 316 0.95 23.57 18.84
N PHE A 317 1.91 24.37 19.31
CA PHE A 317 2.85 23.95 20.35
C PHE A 317 2.11 23.57 21.65
N GLU A 318 1.13 24.34 22.08
CA GLU A 318 0.28 24.02 23.23
C GLU A 318 -0.48 22.68 23.02
N GLY A 319 -1.00 22.45 21.81
CA GLY A 319 -1.63 21.18 21.41
C GLY A 319 -0.65 19.99 21.48
N LEU A 320 0.61 20.19 21.07
CA LEU A 320 1.67 19.17 21.16
C LEU A 320 1.99 18.83 22.64
N VAL A 321 2.03 19.80 23.54
CA VAL A 321 2.23 19.58 24.98
C VAL A 321 1.15 18.67 25.54
N GLU A 322 -0.13 18.93 25.20
CA GLU A 322 -1.25 18.07 25.65
C GLU A 322 -1.19 16.67 25.02
N ALA A 323 -0.94 16.59 23.71
CA ALA A 323 -0.87 15.31 23.00
C ALA A 323 0.28 14.41 23.51
N ASN A 324 1.38 15.01 24.00
CA ASN A 324 2.51 14.29 24.57
C ASN A 324 2.20 13.59 25.92
N ARG A 325 1.09 13.95 26.59
CA ARG A 325 0.66 13.29 27.84
C ARG A 325 0.13 11.88 27.63
N LEU A 326 -0.25 11.55 26.39
CA LEU A 326 -0.79 10.24 26.05
C LEU A 326 0.35 9.23 25.86
N ALA A 327 0.33 8.16 26.64
CA ALA A 327 1.27 7.04 26.52
C ALA A 327 0.61 5.81 25.90
N ARG A 328 1.42 4.93 25.32
CA ARG A 328 0.96 3.64 24.80
C ARG A 328 0.45 2.73 25.91
N LYS A 329 -0.62 1.98 25.62
CA LYS A 329 -1.20 0.96 26.51
C LYS A 329 -1.62 -0.25 25.69
N PRO A 330 -1.67 -1.47 26.29
CA PRO A 330 -2.12 -2.66 25.60
C PRO A 330 -3.54 -2.51 25.03
N ALA A 331 -3.73 -2.99 23.79
CA ALA A 331 -5.02 -3.08 23.11
C ALA A 331 -5.11 -4.41 22.36
N LEU A 332 -6.29 -5.01 22.30
CA LEU A 332 -6.54 -6.24 21.53
C LEU A 332 -6.42 -5.98 20.04
N LEU A 333 -6.12 -7.04 19.28
CA LEU A 333 -5.91 -6.96 17.83
C LEU A 333 -7.16 -6.52 17.05
N ASN A 334 -8.36 -6.65 17.62
CA ASN A 334 -9.61 -6.15 17.05
C ASN A 334 -9.68 -4.61 16.89
N LYS A 335 -8.68 -3.88 17.44
CA LYS A 335 -8.52 -2.43 17.23
C LYS A 335 -7.67 -2.08 16.00
N LEU A 336 -7.16 -3.08 15.30
CA LEU A 336 -6.41 -2.87 14.06
C LEU A 336 -7.36 -2.70 12.87
N THR A 337 -7.02 -1.75 12.01
CA THR A 337 -7.56 -1.62 10.66
C THR A 337 -6.39 -1.67 9.69
N VAL A 338 -6.32 -2.72 8.88
CA VAL A 338 -5.17 -3.00 8.01
C VAL A 338 -5.55 -2.79 6.55
N ALA A 339 -4.86 -1.88 5.87
CA ALA A 339 -5.00 -1.69 4.43
C ALA A 339 -4.19 -2.73 3.66
N LEU A 340 -4.76 -3.20 2.54
CA LEU A 340 -4.18 -4.21 1.65
C LEU A 340 -3.91 -3.57 0.28
N LYS A 341 -2.65 -3.39 -0.06
CA LYS A 341 -2.21 -2.71 -1.29
C LYS A 341 -1.21 -3.56 -2.08
N CYS A 342 -1.23 -3.49 -3.41
CA CYS A 342 -0.13 -3.98 -4.23
C CYS A 342 0.33 -2.92 -5.24
N GLY A 343 1.64 -2.76 -5.40
CA GLY A 343 2.23 -1.84 -6.35
C GLY A 343 3.53 -2.39 -6.93
N GLY A 344 3.79 -2.11 -8.23
CA GLY A 344 4.89 -2.77 -8.92
C GLY A 344 4.73 -4.30 -8.93
N SER A 345 3.52 -4.79 -9.27
CA SER A 345 3.18 -6.22 -9.24
C SER A 345 3.90 -7.00 -10.33
N ASP A 346 4.21 -8.27 -10.05
CA ASP A 346 4.82 -9.24 -10.96
C ASP A 346 4.03 -10.56 -11.01
N GLY A 347 4.45 -11.51 -11.84
CA GLY A 347 3.77 -12.80 -11.99
C GLY A 347 3.77 -13.68 -10.74
N PHE A 348 4.55 -13.37 -9.70
CA PHE A 348 4.54 -14.05 -8.41
C PHE A 348 3.64 -13.39 -7.37
N SER A 349 3.15 -12.18 -7.60
CA SER A 349 2.33 -11.44 -6.64
C SER A 349 1.12 -12.24 -6.17
N GLY A 350 0.38 -12.88 -7.09
CA GLY A 350 -0.81 -13.70 -6.79
C GLY A 350 -0.49 -15.11 -6.28
N ILE A 351 0.78 -15.49 -6.13
CA ILE A 351 1.21 -16.83 -5.73
C ILE A 351 1.85 -16.83 -4.33
N SER A 352 2.53 -15.74 -3.97
CA SER A 352 3.27 -15.62 -2.70
C SER A 352 2.69 -14.53 -1.80
N ALA A 353 3.02 -13.27 -2.04
CA ALA A 353 2.71 -12.17 -1.15
C ALA A 353 1.20 -11.88 -1.01
N ASN A 354 0.46 -11.80 -2.12
CA ASN A 354 -0.97 -11.47 -2.05
C ASN A 354 -1.80 -12.53 -1.31
N PRO A 355 -1.63 -13.85 -1.55
CA PRO A 355 -2.30 -14.88 -0.75
C PRO A 355 -1.89 -14.85 0.73
N ALA A 356 -0.63 -14.53 1.06
CA ALA A 356 -0.19 -14.37 2.45
C ALA A 356 -0.91 -13.19 3.13
N LEU A 357 -1.09 -12.06 2.43
CA LEU A 357 -1.94 -10.97 2.91
C LEU A 357 -3.40 -11.40 3.06
N GLY A 358 -3.89 -12.24 2.15
CA GLY A 358 -5.24 -12.82 2.22
C GLY A 358 -5.44 -13.63 3.49
N HIS A 359 -4.47 -14.45 3.86
CA HIS A 359 -4.51 -15.18 5.12
C HIS A 359 -4.51 -14.24 6.34
N VAL A 360 -3.68 -13.19 6.33
CA VAL A 360 -3.71 -12.14 7.36
C VAL A 360 -5.08 -11.47 7.43
N SER A 361 -5.69 -11.15 6.30
CA SER A 361 -7.04 -10.56 6.22
C SER A 361 -8.09 -11.46 6.86
N ASP A 362 -8.04 -12.77 6.59
CA ASP A 362 -8.93 -13.76 7.18
C ASP A 362 -8.70 -13.91 8.70
N MET A 363 -7.45 -13.94 9.16
CA MET A 363 -7.13 -13.95 10.58
C MET A 363 -7.65 -12.69 11.29
N LEU A 364 -7.47 -11.51 10.69
CA LEU A 364 -7.98 -10.24 11.23
C LEU A 364 -9.51 -10.25 11.32
N ALA A 365 -10.20 -10.72 10.30
CA ALA A 365 -11.66 -10.87 10.31
C ALA A 365 -12.12 -11.83 11.42
N ALA A 366 -11.45 -12.97 11.60
CA ALA A 366 -11.74 -13.92 12.67
C ALA A 366 -11.48 -13.36 14.07
N LEU A 367 -10.51 -12.43 14.22
CA LEU A 367 -10.21 -11.71 15.46
C LEU A 367 -11.13 -10.50 15.70
N GLY A 368 -12.08 -10.22 14.82
CA GLY A 368 -12.96 -9.04 14.91
C GLY A 368 -12.28 -7.72 14.58
N ALA A 369 -11.14 -7.75 13.89
CA ALA A 369 -10.45 -6.60 13.33
C ALA A 369 -10.99 -6.25 11.92
N LYS A 370 -10.43 -5.22 11.28
CA LYS A 370 -10.84 -4.79 9.95
C LYS A 370 -9.70 -4.86 8.97
N SER A 371 -9.98 -5.27 7.73
CA SER A 371 -9.10 -5.11 6.59
C SER A 371 -9.80 -4.34 5.47
N ILE A 372 -9.03 -3.58 4.66
CA ILE A 372 -9.54 -2.75 3.56
C ILE A 372 -8.87 -3.20 2.26
N LEU A 373 -9.65 -3.81 1.37
CA LEU A 373 -9.27 -4.11 0.00
C LEU A 373 -9.75 -2.98 -0.91
N SER A 374 -8.88 -2.48 -1.77
CA SER A 374 -9.17 -1.34 -2.66
C SER A 374 -8.78 -1.65 -4.10
N GLU A 375 -8.49 -0.61 -4.90
CA GLU A 375 -7.98 -0.74 -6.27
C GLU A 375 -9.02 -1.37 -7.21
N PHE A 376 -10.21 -0.77 -7.28
CA PHE A 376 -11.33 -1.33 -8.07
C PHE A 376 -10.98 -1.71 -9.51
N PRO A 377 -10.16 -0.96 -10.28
CA PRO A 377 -9.70 -1.44 -11.58
C PRO A 377 -8.96 -2.79 -11.51
N GLU A 378 -8.29 -3.10 -10.39
CA GLU A 378 -7.57 -4.35 -10.17
C GLU A 378 -8.45 -5.47 -9.54
N LEU A 379 -9.78 -5.34 -9.62
CA LEU A 379 -10.75 -6.37 -9.26
C LEU A 379 -11.52 -6.89 -10.47
N CYS A 380 -11.18 -6.40 -11.68
CA CYS A 380 -11.81 -6.78 -12.95
C CYS A 380 -11.69 -8.29 -13.21
N GLY A 381 -12.82 -8.96 -13.46
CA GLY A 381 -12.92 -10.41 -13.60
C GLY A 381 -13.07 -11.18 -12.27
N MET A 382 -12.93 -10.50 -11.12
CA MET A 382 -13.12 -11.08 -9.79
C MET A 382 -14.40 -10.59 -9.10
N GLU A 383 -15.16 -9.72 -9.77
CA GLU A 383 -16.33 -9.05 -9.20
C GLU A 383 -17.35 -10.04 -8.69
N GLN A 384 -17.71 -11.08 -9.48
CA GLN A 384 -18.74 -12.06 -9.07
C GLN A 384 -18.34 -12.80 -7.80
N SER A 385 -17.06 -13.12 -7.63
CA SER A 385 -16.54 -13.75 -6.41
C SER A 385 -16.73 -12.86 -5.19
N LEU A 386 -16.39 -11.56 -5.31
CA LEU A 386 -16.57 -10.58 -4.24
C LEU A 386 -18.05 -10.29 -3.96
N ILE A 387 -18.87 -10.16 -5.00
CA ILE A 387 -20.32 -9.98 -4.91
C ILE A 387 -20.96 -11.11 -4.09
N ASN A 388 -20.62 -12.36 -4.40
CA ASN A 388 -21.17 -13.52 -3.70
C ASN A 388 -20.71 -13.58 -2.23
N ARG A 389 -19.57 -12.98 -1.88
CA ARG A 389 -19.05 -12.87 -0.49
C ARG A 389 -19.67 -11.72 0.31
N CYS A 390 -20.39 -10.78 -0.31
CA CYS A 390 -21.07 -9.73 0.43
C CYS A 390 -22.06 -10.30 1.44
N VAL A 391 -22.14 -9.71 2.63
CA VAL A 391 -23.02 -10.17 3.71
C VAL A 391 -24.50 -10.11 3.34
N ASP A 392 -24.89 -9.19 2.46
CA ASP A 392 -26.24 -9.04 1.97
C ASP A 392 -26.29 -8.49 0.52
N ALA A 393 -27.50 -8.39 -0.04
CA ALA A 393 -27.73 -7.90 -1.39
C ALA A 393 -27.41 -6.40 -1.53
N ALA A 394 -27.63 -5.60 -0.49
CA ALA A 394 -27.40 -4.15 -0.54
C ALA A 394 -25.91 -3.83 -0.73
N HIS A 395 -25.01 -4.53 -0.02
CA HIS A 395 -23.56 -4.41 -0.21
C HIS A 395 -23.14 -4.90 -1.60
N ALA A 396 -23.74 -5.99 -2.07
CA ALA A 396 -23.48 -6.54 -3.41
C ALA A 396 -23.88 -5.55 -4.51
N ASP A 397 -25.08 -4.99 -4.44
CA ASP A 397 -25.60 -4.00 -5.41
C ASP A 397 -24.76 -2.72 -5.39
N ARG A 398 -24.33 -2.27 -4.20
CA ARG A 398 -23.45 -1.11 -4.07
C ARG A 398 -22.07 -1.36 -4.75
N PHE A 399 -21.48 -2.53 -4.56
CA PHE A 399 -20.23 -2.86 -5.23
C PHE A 399 -20.39 -2.91 -6.75
N ILE A 400 -21.46 -3.54 -7.26
CA ILE A 400 -21.81 -3.57 -8.68
C ILE A 400 -21.92 -2.14 -9.23
N GLN A 401 -22.65 -1.26 -8.54
CA GLN A 401 -22.84 0.11 -8.96
C GLN A 401 -21.50 0.87 -9.04
N LEU A 402 -20.69 0.81 -8.00
CA LEU A 402 -19.39 1.50 -7.95
C LEU A 402 -18.43 1.00 -9.04
N MET A 403 -18.38 -0.31 -9.31
CA MET A 403 -17.57 -0.88 -10.40
C MET A 403 -18.02 -0.34 -11.78
N ARG A 404 -19.34 -0.33 -12.02
CA ARG A 404 -19.92 0.18 -13.28
C ARG A 404 -19.67 1.68 -13.45
N ASP A 405 -19.84 2.46 -12.40
CA ASP A 405 -19.59 3.90 -12.43
C ASP A 405 -18.12 4.20 -12.69
N TYR A 406 -17.21 3.42 -12.11
CA TYR A 406 -15.78 3.58 -12.36
C TYR A 406 -15.44 3.25 -13.82
N ALA A 407 -15.92 2.12 -14.34
CA ALA A 407 -15.73 1.74 -15.75
C ALA A 407 -16.31 2.77 -16.72
N ALA A 408 -17.49 3.33 -16.40
CA ALA A 408 -18.11 4.39 -17.21
C ALA A 408 -17.26 5.68 -17.25
N ARG A 409 -16.65 6.08 -16.11
CA ARG A 409 -15.74 7.23 -16.05
C ARG A 409 -14.47 6.98 -16.87
N ALA A 410 -13.88 5.80 -16.80
CA ALA A 410 -12.72 5.44 -17.63
C ALA A 410 -13.07 5.52 -19.12
N LYS A 411 -14.21 4.96 -19.52
CA LYS A 411 -14.70 4.98 -20.89
C LYS A 411 -14.96 6.40 -21.42
N ALA A 412 -15.43 7.31 -20.56
CA ALA A 412 -15.69 8.72 -20.91
C ALA A 412 -14.41 9.47 -21.34
N VAL A 413 -13.24 9.00 -20.92
CA VAL A 413 -11.92 9.52 -21.33
C VAL A 413 -11.18 8.58 -22.27
N HIS A 414 -11.90 7.71 -22.97
CA HIS A 414 -11.36 6.75 -23.96
C HIS A 414 -10.34 5.77 -23.34
N SER A 415 -10.55 5.33 -22.10
CA SER A 415 -9.72 4.38 -21.38
C SER A 415 -10.57 3.22 -20.83
N GLY A 416 -9.92 2.18 -20.32
CA GLY A 416 -10.57 1.03 -19.70
C GLY A 416 -9.63 0.32 -18.73
N PHE A 417 -10.17 -0.63 -17.98
CA PHE A 417 -9.38 -1.41 -17.00
C PHE A 417 -8.29 -2.25 -17.68
N GLU A 418 -8.51 -2.66 -18.93
CA GLU A 418 -7.53 -3.40 -19.76
C GLU A 418 -6.20 -2.64 -19.93
N MET A 419 -6.18 -1.33 -19.70
CA MET A 419 -4.97 -0.50 -19.77
C MET A 419 -4.19 -0.47 -18.45
N ASN A 420 -4.69 -1.12 -17.38
CA ASN A 420 -4.06 -1.09 -16.07
C ASN A 420 -2.66 -1.74 -16.02
N PRO A 421 -2.39 -2.93 -16.61
CA PRO A 421 -1.05 -3.50 -16.57
C PRO A 421 -0.03 -2.58 -17.25
N SER A 422 0.95 -2.10 -16.46
CA SER A 422 2.05 -1.29 -17.00
C SER A 422 3.00 -2.13 -17.86
N PRO A 423 3.84 -1.51 -18.71
CA PRO A 423 4.88 -2.24 -19.42
C PRO A 423 5.79 -3.08 -18.51
N GLY A 424 6.07 -2.62 -17.29
CA GLY A 424 6.81 -3.37 -16.27
C GLY A 424 6.07 -4.61 -15.80
N ASN A 425 4.76 -4.51 -15.51
CA ASN A 425 3.94 -5.67 -15.14
C ASN A 425 3.90 -6.72 -16.26
N ILE A 426 3.73 -6.28 -17.52
CA ILE A 426 3.69 -7.16 -18.71
C ILE A 426 5.02 -7.88 -18.87
N LYS A 427 6.15 -7.18 -18.75
CA LYS A 427 7.50 -7.74 -18.84
C LYS A 427 7.74 -8.82 -17.76
N ASP A 428 7.12 -8.68 -16.61
CA ASP A 428 7.22 -9.61 -15.49
C ASP A 428 6.03 -10.58 -15.39
N GLY A 429 5.36 -10.86 -16.52
CA GLY A 429 4.43 -11.98 -16.71
C GLY A 429 2.95 -11.68 -16.38
N LEU A 430 2.55 -10.43 -16.14
CA LEU A 430 1.16 -10.01 -16.00
C LEU A 430 0.68 -9.37 -17.30
N ILE A 431 0.22 -10.20 -18.24
CA ILE A 431 -0.03 -9.80 -19.63
C ILE A 431 -1.45 -9.25 -19.90
N THR A 432 -2.40 -9.48 -19.00
CA THR A 432 -3.77 -8.92 -19.06
C THR A 432 -4.16 -8.35 -17.70
N ASP A 433 -5.11 -7.42 -17.69
CA ASP A 433 -5.64 -6.87 -16.43
C ASP A 433 -6.35 -7.96 -15.61
N ALA A 434 -7.19 -8.79 -16.21
CA ALA A 434 -7.85 -9.90 -15.51
C ALA A 434 -6.86 -10.86 -14.84
N MET A 435 -5.70 -11.15 -15.47
CA MET A 435 -4.64 -11.96 -14.86
C MET A 435 -3.99 -11.24 -13.66
N LYS A 436 -3.77 -9.94 -13.74
CA LYS A 436 -3.28 -9.12 -12.63
C LYS A 436 -4.31 -9.06 -11.51
N SER A 437 -5.57 -8.80 -11.84
CA SER A 437 -6.69 -8.65 -10.92
C SER A 437 -7.00 -9.94 -10.16
N ALA A 438 -6.97 -11.10 -10.82
CA ALA A 438 -7.16 -12.39 -10.16
C ALA A 438 -6.09 -12.65 -9.07
N GLY A 439 -4.84 -12.22 -9.30
CA GLY A 439 -3.80 -12.24 -8.29
C GLY A 439 -3.96 -11.16 -7.22
N ALA A 440 -4.41 -9.95 -7.59
CA ALA A 440 -4.57 -8.82 -6.69
C ALA A 440 -5.72 -9.03 -5.69
N ALA A 441 -6.85 -9.54 -6.13
CA ALA A 441 -8.02 -9.81 -5.27
C ALA A 441 -7.71 -10.79 -4.13
N ARG A 442 -6.71 -11.66 -4.29
CA ARG A 442 -6.30 -12.63 -3.25
C ARG A 442 -5.81 -11.97 -1.95
N LYS A 443 -5.42 -10.70 -1.98
CA LYS A 443 -5.09 -9.92 -0.77
C LYS A 443 -6.27 -9.86 0.21
N GLY A 444 -7.51 -9.87 -0.29
CA GLY A 444 -8.74 -9.81 0.52
C GLY A 444 -9.13 -11.15 1.16
N GLY A 445 -8.31 -12.21 1.02
CA GLY A 445 -8.61 -13.53 1.59
C GLY A 445 -9.94 -14.10 1.12
N THR A 446 -10.61 -14.80 2.04
CA THR A 446 -11.86 -15.51 1.81
C THR A 446 -13.01 -15.04 2.70
N SER A 447 -12.78 -14.16 3.68
CA SER A 447 -13.80 -13.69 4.61
C SER A 447 -14.97 -12.97 3.91
N PRO A 448 -16.17 -12.91 4.54
CA PRO A 448 -17.28 -12.14 4.01
C PRO A 448 -16.92 -10.66 3.84
N VAL A 449 -17.50 -10.02 2.82
CA VAL A 449 -17.41 -8.57 2.61
C VAL A 449 -18.48 -7.90 3.48
N THR A 450 -18.06 -7.18 4.51
CA THR A 450 -18.91 -6.57 5.54
C THR A 450 -19.20 -5.10 5.31
N ALA A 451 -18.46 -4.43 4.41
CA ALA A 451 -18.70 -3.05 4.03
C ALA A 451 -18.26 -2.79 2.58
N VAL A 452 -18.95 -1.88 1.90
CA VAL A 452 -18.60 -1.39 0.55
C VAL A 452 -18.67 0.13 0.58
N LEU A 453 -17.52 0.76 0.39
CA LEU A 453 -17.32 2.20 0.57
C LEU A 453 -16.95 2.87 -0.75
N ASP A 454 -17.52 4.03 -0.99
CA ASP A 454 -16.97 4.95 -2.00
C ASP A 454 -15.91 5.88 -1.36
N TYR A 455 -15.03 6.46 -2.16
CA TYR A 455 -14.07 7.48 -1.70
C TYR A 455 -14.79 8.81 -1.42
N PRO A 456 -14.58 9.46 -0.29
CA PRO A 456 -13.76 9.15 0.86
C PRO A 456 -14.55 8.65 2.10
N GLU A 457 -15.47 7.74 1.91
CA GLU A 457 -16.33 7.24 2.99
C GLU A 457 -15.55 6.51 4.10
N TYR A 458 -16.20 6.39 5.24
CA TYR A 458 -15.70 5.71 6.42
C TYR A 458 -16.78 4.81 7.01
N ASP A 459 -16.37 3.65 7.45
CA ASP A 459 -17.16 2.69 8.20
C ASP A 459 -16.28 2.01 9.25
N ASN A 460 -16.85 1.59 10.36
CA ASN A 460 -16.10 0.96 11.46
C ASN A 460 -16.50 -0.51 11.68
N THR A 461 -17.25 -1.11 10.75
CA THR A 461 -17.67 -2.51 10.82
C THR A 461 -16.45 -3.43 10.70
N PRO A 462 -16.28 -4.40 11.63
CA PRO A 462 -15.22 -5.41 11.51
C PRO A 462 -15.39 -6.31 10.30
N GLY A 463 -14.29 -6.89 9.82
CA GLY A 463 -14.24 -7.78 8.67
C GLY A 463 -13.60 -7.15 7.44
N LEU A 464 -13.91 -7.65 6.25
CA LEU A 464 -13.37 -7.14 4.99
C LEU A 464 -14.24 -6.01 4.44
N ALA A 465 -13.66 -4.82 4.29
CA ALA A 465 -14.27 -3.71 3.58
C ALA A 465 -13.69 -3.59 2.16
N LEU A 466 -14.55 -3.29 1.18
CA LEU A 466 -14.13 -2.85 -0.15
C LEU A 466 -14.18 -1.33 -0.21
N LEU A 467 -13.10 -0.67 -0.65
CA LEU A 467 -13.04 0.79 -0.80
C LEU A 467 -12.72 1.15 -2.25
N CYS A 468 -13.60 1.90 -2.89
CA CYS A 468 -13.42 2.36 -4.27
C CYS A 468 -12.26 3.36 -4.37
N THR A 469 -11.14 2.91 -4.95
CA THR A 469 -9.97 3.73 -5.25
C THR A 469 -9.40 3.40 -6.62
N PRO A 470 -8.55 4.28 -7.22
CA PRO A 470 -7.72 3.90 -8.36
C PRO A 470 -6.64 2.89 -7.95
N GLY A 471 -5.98 2.32 -8.97
CA GLY A 471 -4.79 1.49 -8.78
C GLY A 471 -3.50 2.29 -8.50
N ASN A 472 -3.52 3.63 -8.62
CA ASN A 472 -2.38 4.50 -8.29
C ASN A 472 -1.96 4.29 -6.82
N ASP A 473 -0.67 3.99 -6.62
CA ASP A 473 -0.15 3.56 -5.32
C ASP A 473 -0.40 4.58 -4.21
N VAL A 474 -0.09 5.85 -4.46
CA VAL A 474 -0.18 6.91 -3.45
C VAL A 474 -1.63 7.33 -3.21
N GLU A 475 -2.43 7.53 -4.27
CA GLU A 475 -3.85 7.88 -4.13
C GLU A 475 -4.64 6.80 -3.38
N CYS A 476 -4.35 5.52 -3.68
CA CYS A 476 -4.97 4.39 -3.02
C CYS A 476 -4.61 4.32 -1.53
N VAL A 477 -3.31 4.37 -1.18
CA VAL A 477 -2.87 4.34 0.23
C VAL A 477 -3.39 5.56 0.99
N THR A 478 -3.39 6.75 0.37
CA THR A 478 -3.98 7.96 0.95
C THR A 478 -5.45 7.76 1.28
N ALA A 479 -6.23 7.17 0.37
CA ALA A 479 -7.66 6.88 0.58
C ALA A 479 -7.88 5.83 1.68
N GLN A 480 -7.11 4.73 1.68
CA GLN A 480 -7.22 3.66 2.68
C GLN A 480 -6.92 4.18 4.10
N VAL A 481 -5.90 5.02 4.25
CA VAL A 481 -5.59 5.66 5.55
C VAL A 481 -6.68 6.66 5.92
N GLY A 482 -7.18 7.45 4.99
CA GLY A 482 -8.35 8.34 5.20
C GLY A 482 -9.62 7.57 5.61
N ALA A 483 -9.75 6.30 5.24
CA ALA A 483 -10.81 5.39 5.68
C ALA A 483 -10.49 4.66 7.00
N GLY A 484 -9.41 5.04 7.71
CA GLY A 484 -9.08 4.60 9.07
C GLY A 484 -8.02 3.51 9.19
N ALA A 485 -7.34 3.12 8.10
CA ALA A 485 -6.29 2.11 8.16
C ALA A 485 -5.10 2.59 8.99
N ASN A 486 -4.86 1.96 10.14
CA ASN A 486 -3.78 2.32 11.07
C ASN A 486 -2.48 1.53 10.86
N VAL A 487 -2.47 0.56 9.92
CA VAL A 487 -1.32 -0.13 9.34
C VAL A 487 -1.61 -0.43 7.87
N VAL A 488 -0.62 -0.32 7.00
CA VAL A 488 -0.71 -0.67 5.58
C VAL A 488 0.22 -1.82 5.27
N LEU A 489 -0.30 -2.88 4.64
CA LEU A 489 0.48 -3.94 4.01
C LEU A 489 0.60 -3.66 2.51
N PHE A 490 1.82 -3.52 2.04
CA PHE A 490 2.10 -3.14 0.65
C PHE A 490 2.96 -4.21 -0.03
N THR A 491 2.34 -5.05 -0.89
CA THR A 491 3.09 -6.06 -1.65
C THR A 491 3.72 -5.47 -2.90
N THR A 492 4.92 -5.93 -3.24
CA THR A 492 5.62 -5.50 -4.46
C THR A 492 6.51 -6.61 -5.01
N GLY A 493 6.55 -6.75 -6.34
CA GLY A 493 7.43 -7.66 -7.07
C GLY A 493 8.61 -6.97 -7.74
N LEU A 494 8.46 -5.66 -8.02
CA LEU A 494 9.47 -4.85 -8.71
C LEU A 494 10.17 -3.84 -7.79
N GLY A 495 9.54 -3.50 -6.66
CA GLY A 495 9.99 -2.52 -5.69
C GLY A 495 9.32 -1.17 -5.84
N THR A 496 8.59 -0.74 -4.81
CA THR A 496 7.92 0.56 -4.77
C THR A 496 8.18 1.25 -3.44
N PRO A 497 8.75 2.48 -3.44
CA PRO A 497 9.15 3.19 -2.22
C PRO A 497 8.02 4.00 -1.56
N THR A 498 6.76 3.69 -1.83
CA THR A 498 5.60 4.44 -1.32
C THR A 498 5.43 4.27 0.19
N GLY A 499 5.22 5.37 0.91
CA GLY A 499 4.88 5.41 2.33
C GLY A 499 3.55 6.12 2.59
N ASN A 500 3.33 6.52 3.85
CA ASN A 500 2.21 7.36 4.25
C ASN A 500 2.60 8.23 5.45
N PRO A 501 2.12 9.48 5.55
CA PRO A 501 2.55 10.39 6.62
C PRO A 501 2.13 9.98 8.03
N ILE A 502 1.02 9.25 8.20
CA ILE A 502 0.46 8.94 9.53
C ILE A 502 0.28 7.45 9.83
N ALA A 503 0.40 6.57 8.83
CA ALA A 503 0.26 5.14 9.03
C ALA A 503 1.55 4.41 8.60
N PRO A 504 2.07 3.46 9.39
CA PRO A 504 3.21 2.65 8.98
C PRO A 504 2.85 1.78 7.78
N VAL A 505 3.75 1.74 6.79
CA VAL A 505 3.60 0.92 5.58
C VAL A 505 4.64 -0.19 5.62
N ILE A 506 4.18 -1.43 5.77
CA ILE A 506 5.01 -2.64 5.77
C ILE A 506 5.14 -3.14 4.32
N LYS A 507 6.36 -3.17 3.80
CA LYS A 507 6.66 -3.64 2.43
C LYS A 507 6.91 -5.14 2.40
N VAL A 508 6.11 -5.84 1.59
CA VAL A 508 6.15 -7.30 1.44
C VAL A 508 6.61 -7.66 0.04
N SER A 509 7.79 -8.27 -0.07
CA SER A 509 8.34 -8.72 -1.36
C SER A 509 7.69 -10.01 -1.83
N THR A 510 7.41 -10.13 -3.13
CA THR A 510 6.91 -11.36 -3.77
C THR A 510 8.00 -12.40 -4.03
N ASN A 511 9.27 -11.98 -4.01
CA ASN A 511 10.41 -12.82 -4.35
C ASN A 511 11.68 -12.36 -3.62
N SER A 512 12.57 -13.30 -3.31
CA SER A 512 13.80 -13.05 -2.55
C SER A 512 14.82 -12.18 -3.29
N SER A 513 14.89 -12.29 -4.62
CA SER A 513 15.80 -11.46 -5.42
C SER A 513 15.50 -9.96 -5.30
N LEU A 514 14.22 -9.58 -5.18
CA LEU A 514 13.83 -8.21 -4.88
C LEU A 514 14.22 -7.84 -3.44
N ALA A 515 13.91 -8.71 -2.47
CA ALA A 515 14.21 -8.44 -1.06
C ALA A 515 15.70 -8.21 -0.81
N GLU A 516 16.56 -8.96 -1.48
CA GLU A 516 18.02 -8.78 -1.43
C GLU A 516 18.48 -7.48 -2.09
N ARG A 517 17.99 -7.22 -3.32
CA ARG A 517 18.38 -6.03 -4.11
C ARG A 517 17.94 -4.71 -3.49
N MET A 518 16.73 -4.68 -2.89
CA MET A 518 16.13 -3.49 -2.28
C MET A 518 15.86 -3.70 -0.79
N SER A 519 16.86 -4.24 -0.08
CA SER A 519 16.78 -4.54 1.35
C SER A 519 16.57 -3.32 2.24
N ASP A 520 16.80 -2.13 1.71
CA ASP A 520 16.54 -0.84 2.36
C ASP A 520 15.06 -0.43 2.35
N ILE A 521 14.23 -1.01 1.45
CA ILE A 521 12.79 -0.70 1.38
C ILE A 521 11.89 -1.90 1.70
N ILE A 522 12.38 -3.13 1.68
CA ILE A 522 11.59 -4.34 1.94
C ILE A 522 11.68 -4.71 3.43
N ASP A 523 10.52 -4.90 4.08
CA ASP A 523 10.42 -5.30 5.49
C ASP A 523 10.38 -6.82 5.66
N ILE A 524 9.71 -7.55 4.73
CA ILE A 524 9.56 -9.01 4.78
C ILE A 524 9.58 -9.63 3.39
N ASP A 525 10.24 -10.80 3.27
CA ASP A 525 10.34 -11.60 2.04
C ASP A 525 9.37 -12.78 2.07
N THR A 526 8.57 -12.96 1.02
CA THR A 526 7.70 -14.13 0.83
C THR A 526 8.22 -15.11 -0.23
N GLY A 527 9.42 -14.90 -0.77
CA GLY A 527 10.00 -15.73 -1.83
C GLY A 527 10.23 -17.20 -1.45
N ALA A 528 10.31 -17.50 -0.15
CA ALA A 528 10.37 -18.87 0.36
C ALA A 528 9.13 -19.70 -0.02
N VAL A 529 7.96 -19.07 -0.21
CA VAL A 529 6.74 -19.73 -0.72
C VAL A 529 6.97 -20.23 -2.15
N ILE A 530 7.61 -19.43 -3.01
CA ILE A 530 7.90 -19.78 -4.40
C ILE A 530 8.85 -20.98 -4.48
N ARG A 531 9.77 -21.11 -3.52
CA ARG A 531 10.73 -22.24 -3.45
C ARG A 531 10.15 -23.48 -2.74
N GLY A 532 8.90 -23.41 -2.23
CA GLY A 532 8.29 -24.52 -1.48
C GLY A 532 8.88 -24.74 -0.09
N GLU A 533 9.64 -23.80 0.46
CA GLU A 533 10.32 -23.89 1.78
C GLU A 533 9.37 -23.57 2.94
N THR A 534 8.27 -22.91 2.67
CA THR A 534 7.24 -22.52 3.66
C THR A 534 5.87 -22.46 3.02
N THR A 535 4.82 -22.35 3.84
CA THR A 535 3.43 -22.21 3.37
C THR A 535 2.96 -20.75 3.46
N ILE A 536 1.88 -20.44 2.73
CA ILE A 536 1.22 -19.14 2.74
C ILE A 536 0.76 -18.79 4.16
N GLU A 537 0.21 -19.75 4.90
CA GLU A 537 -0.29 -19.58 6.26
C GLU A 537 0.84 -19.17 7.22
N LYS A 538 1.96 -19.88 7.22
CA LYS A 538 3.12 -19.57 8.07
C LYS A 538 3.70 -18.19 7.79
N VAL A 539 3.76 -17.81 6.51
CA VAL A 539 4.20 -16.46 6.14
C VAL A 539 3.18 -15.42 6.59
N GLY A 540 1.87 -15.69 6.43
CA GLY A 540 0.80 -14.82 6.93
C GLY A 540 0.88 -14.62 8.44
N GLU A 541 1.10 -15.69 9.21
CA GLU A 541 1.33 -15.60 10.66
C GLU A 541 2.56 -14.73 11.00
N SER A 542 3.66 -14.88 10.27
CA SER A 542 4.85 -14.05 10.44
C SER A 542 4.58 -12.56 10.12
N ILE A 543 3.76 -12.29 9.10
CA ILE A 543 3.31 -10.92 8.77
C ILE A 543 2.46 -10.36 9.91
N LEU A 544 1.53 -11.14 10.50
CA LEU A 544 0.72 -10.69 11.64
C LEU A 544 1.59 -10.41 12.88
N ASP A 545 2.61 -11.21 13.14
CA ASP A 545 3.61 -10.94 14.18
C ASP A 545 4.32 -9.61 13.95
N LEU A 546 4.74 -9.34 12.71
CA LEU A 546 5.37 -8.06 12.35
C LEU A 546 4.40 -6.88 12.52
N ILE A 547 3.12 -7.03 12.12
CA ILE A 547 2.09 -6.00 12.34
C ILE A 547 2.00 -5.63 13.83
N ILE A 548 1.97 -6.62 14.73
CA ILE A 548 1.90 -6.38 16.18
C ILE A 548 3.13 -5.60 16.67
N GLN A 549 4.32 -5.95 16.21
CA GLN A 549 5.56 -5.26 16.58
C GLN A 549 5.59 -3.82 16.05
N VAL A 550 5.18 -3.62 14.80
CA VAL A 550 5.09 -2.30 14.16
C VAL A 550 4.01 -1.46 14.83
N ALA A 551 2.82 -2.00 15.07
CA ALA A 551 1.72 -1.32 15.76
C ALA A 551 2.12 -0.89 17.18
N SER A 552 2.89 -1.72 17.88
CA SER A 552 3.43 -1.41 19.22
C SER A 552 4.57 -0.38 19.21
N GLY A 553 5.07 0.03 18.03
CA GLY A 553 6.22 0.92 17.91
C GLY A 553 7.57 0.27 18.26
N LYS A 554 7.60 -1.07 18.44
CA LYS A 554 8.84 -1.83 18.72
C LYS A 554 9.72 -1.96 17.48
N VAL A 555 9.10 -2.00 16.31
CA VAL A 555 9.76 -2.01 15.01
C VAL A 555 9.26 -0.82 14.18
N ARG A 556 10.18 -0.10 13.57
CA ARG A 556 9.86 0.93 12.54
C ARG A 556 10.00 0.29 11.17
N THR A 557 9.00 0.50 10.31
CA THR A 557 9.07 0.04 8.92
C THR A 557 10.19 0.74 8.15
N LYS A 558 10.65 0.14 7.06
CA LYS A 558 11.63 0.77 6.15
C LYS A 558 11.10 2.09 5.60
N ALA A 559 9.80 2.15 5.27
CA ALA A 559 9.15 3.38 4.84
C ALA A 559 9.26 4.51 5.87
N GLU A 560 9.05 4.21 7.17
CA GLU A 560 9.22 5.20 8.25
C GLU A 560 10.69 5.57 8.48
N GLN A 561 11.62 4.63 8.30
CA GLN A 561 13.05 4.89 8.44
C GLN A 561 13.57 5.83 7.34
N LEU A 562 13.06 5.67 6.12
CA LEU A 562 13.36 6.48 4.94
C LEU A 562 12.51 7.76 4.85
N ASP A 563 11.58 7.97 5.81
CA ASP A 563 10.65 9.11 5.86
C ASP A 563 9.83 9.25 4.57
N GLN A 564 9.31 8.13 4.06
CA GLN A 564 8.40 8.07 2.92
C GLN A 564 7.00 8.52 3.37
N ASN A 565 6.66 9.78 3.11
CA ASN A 565 5.45 10.45 3.60
C ASN A 565 4.56 10.89 2.42
N ASP A 566 4.21 9.95 1.56
CA ASP A 566 3.46 10.23 0.34
C ASP A 566 1.98 10.51 0.66
N PHE A 567 1.44 11.58 0.08
CA PHE A 567 0.05 12.00 0.25
C PHE A 567 -0.47 12.64 -1.03
N ILE A 568 -1.41 12.00 -1.71
CA ILE A 568 -2.09 12.50 -2.91
C ILE A 568 -3.59 12.23 -2.78
N PRO A 569 -4.41 13.28 -2.55
CA PRO A 569 -5.87 13.16 -2.63
C PRO A 569 -6.33 12.81 -4.06
N TRP A 570 -7.17 11.79 -4.19
CA TRP A 570 -7.73 11.42 -5.48
C TRP A 570 -8.74 12.45 -5.97
N LYS A 571 -8.46 13.06 -7.11
CA LYS A 571 -9.33 14.00 -7.81
C LYS A 571 -10.10 13.27 -8.92
N ARG A 572 -11.43 13.30 -8.87
CA ARG A 572 -12.30 12.60 -9.84
C ARG A 572 -12.83 13.48 -10.97
N GLY A 573 -12.82 14.78 -10.77
CA GLY A 573 -13.37 15.76 -11.70
C GLY A 573 -12.31 16.50 -12.51
N VAL A 574 -12.75 17.51 -13.22
CA VAL A 574 -11.92 18.39 -14.05
C VAL A 574 -11.57 19.68 -13.31
N SER A 575 -10.51 20.37 -13.75
CA SER A 575 -10.24 21.75 -13.33
C SER A 575 -11.18 22.72 -14.06
N LEU A 576 -11.67 23.76 -13.37
CA LEU A 576 -12.59 24.79 -13.86
C LEU A 576 -11.91 26.15 -13.85
#